data_80b392a594c0647d144b84b1251d13b5
#
_entry.id   80b392a594c0647d144b84b1251d13b5
#
_cell.length_a   1.000
_cell.length_b   1.000
_cell.length_c   1.000
_cell.angle_alpha   90.00
_cell.angle_beta   90.00
_cell.angle_gamma   90.00
#
_symmetry.space_group_name_H-M   'P 1'
#
loop_
_entity.id
_entity.type
_entity.pdbx_description
1 polymer ?
#
loop_
_entity_poly.entity_id
_entity_poly.type
_entity_poly.pdbx_seq_one_letter_code
_entity_poly.pdbx_strand_id
1 'polypeptide(L)' 'MVGPKYIDTNYATKLVKDTCEMSVTLKTLLTWLVQYQLGRKVGGRWIVYREKFMKFLEEGAQGVK' A
#
# COMPACT_ATOMS: atom_id res chain seq x y z
N MET A 1 20.95 0.39 4.09
CA MET A 1 20.34 1.47 3.29
C MET A 1 18.84 1.34 3.26
N VAL A 2 18.21 2.38 3.63
CA VAL A 2 16.74 2.36 3.64
C VAL A 2 16.20 2.89 2.34
N GLY A 3 15.10 2.33 1.93
CA GLY A 3 14.42 2.82 0.78
C GLY A 3 13.68 4.11 1.09
N PRO A 4 12.91 4.60 0.13
CA PRO A 4 12.14 5.81 0.34
C PRO A 4 11.07 5.60 1.39
N LYS A 5 10.79 6.66 2.13
CA LYS A 5 9.72 6.62 3.10
C LYS A 5 8.35 6.50 2.43
N TYR A 6 8.25 7.04 1.24
CA TYR A 6 6.99 7.08 0.52
C TYR A 6 7.16 6.40 -0.82
N ILE A 7 6.11 5.73 -1.24
CA ILE A 7 6.09 5.08 -2.54
C ILE A 7 4.80 5.48 -3.24
N ASP A 8 4.78 5.30 -4.55
CA ASP A 8 3.57 5.63 -5.29
C ASP A 8 2.67 4.40 -5.40
N THR A 9 1.51 4.60 -6.01
CA THR A 9 0.53 3.52 -6.10
C THR A 9 1.01 2.38 -6.98
N ASN A 10 1.79 2.69 -8.03
CA ASN A 10 2.30 1.65 -8.89
C ASN A 10 3.25 0.73 -8.14
N TYR A 11 4.12 1.31 -7.35
CA TYR A 11 5.04 0.53 -6.55
C TYR A 11 4.27 -0.26 -5.51
N ALA A 12 3.24 0.35 -4.93
CA ALA A 12 2.44 -0.33 -3.90
C ALA A 12 1.77 -1.57 -4.46
N THR A 13 1.21 -1.49 -5.66
CA THR A 13 0.58 -2.65 -6.25
C THR A 13 1.60 -3.75 -6.54
N LYS A 14 2.80 -3.37 -6.92
CA LYS A 14 3.86 -4.35 -7.12
C LYS A 14 4.23 -5.03 -5.82
N LEU A 15 4.28 -4.28 -4.74
CA LEU A 15 4.60 -4.85 -3.44
C LEU A 15 3.54 -5.86 -3.03
N VAL A 16 2.29 -5.55 -3.28
CA VAL A 16 1.23 -6.50 -2.95
C VAL A 16 1.42 -7.79 -3.72
N LYS A 17 1.71 -7.66 -5.00
CA LYS A 17 1.89 -8.85 -5.82
C LYS A 17 3.08 -9.67 -5.36
N ASP A 18 4.17 -9.01 -5.01
CA ASP A 18 5.38 -9.72 -4.59
C ASP A 18 5.22 -10.32 -3.20
N THR A 19 4.58 -9.60 -2.31
CA THR A 19 4.49 -10.03 -0.92
C THR A 19 3.37 -11.03 -0.70
N CYS A 20 2.21 -10.75 -1.27
CA CYS A 20 1.02 -11.57 -1.04
C CYS A 20 0.67 -12.45 -2.22
N GLU A 21 1.41 -12.31 -3.30
CA GLU A 21 1.20 -13.10 -4.52
C GLU A 21 -0.23 -12.98 -5.01
N MET A 22 -0.78 -11.77 -4.90
CA MET A 22 -2.12 -11.52 -5.39
C MET A 22 -2.14 -10.18 -6.11
N SER A 23 -3.03 -10.08 -7.06
CA SER A 23 -3.20 -8.84 -7.81
C SER A 23 -4.38 -8.06 -7.25
N VAL A 24 -4.18 -6.79 -7.07
CA VAL A 24 -5.26 -5.91 -6.64
C VAL A 24 -5.40 -4.81 -7.66
N THR A 25 -6.64 -4.35 -7.83
CA THR A 25 -6.87 -3.23 -8.71
C THR A 25 -6.48 -1.94 -8.00
N LEU A 26 -6.26 -0.91 -8.80
CA LEU A 26 -5.94 0.40 -8.23
C LEU A 26 -7.06 0.85 -7.30
N LYS A 27 -8.29 0.57 -7.67
CA LYS A 27 -9.44 0.95 -6.85
C LYS A 27 -9.36 0.32 -5.47
N THR A 28 -9.06 -0.96 -5.42
CA THR A 28 -8.94 -1.66 -4.15
C THR A 28 -7.80 -1.08 -3.33
N LEU A 29 -6.68 -0.80 -3.98
CA LEU A 29 -5.54 -0.22 -3.29
C LEU A 29 -5.90 1.12 -2.68
N LEU A 30 -6.57 1.97 -3.44
CA LEU A 30 -6.95 3.29 -2.94
C LEU A 30 -7.90 3.17 -1.76
N THR A 31 -8.79 2.20 -1.81
CA THR A 31 -9.69 1.96 -0.70
C THR A 31 -8.90 1.61 0.56
N TRP A 32 -7.89 0.76 0.42
CA TRP A 32 -7.04 0.41 1.55
C TRP A 32 -6.32 1.64 2.09
N LEU A 33 -5.80 2.47 1.20
CA LEU A 33 -5.07 3.66 1.63
C LEU A 33 -5.93 4.56 2.49
N VAL A 34 -7.18 4.72 2.10
CA VAL A 34 -8.10 5.58 2.84
C VAL A 34 -8.57 4.89 4.11
N GLN A 35 -8.99 3.64 3.99
CA GLN A 35 -9.61 2.93 5.10
C GLN A 35 -8.61 2.67 6.23
N TYR A 36 -7.40 2.31 5.89
CA TYR A 36 -6.39 1.98 6.88
C TYR A 36 -5.35 3.07 7.05
N GLN A 37 -5.55 4.18 6.36
CA GLN A 37 -4.66 5.33 6.48
C GLN A 37 -3.22 4.95 6.17
N LEU A 38 -3.05 4.22 5.09
CA LEU A 38 -1.73 3.79 4.66
C LEU A 38 -1.05 4.82 3.78
N GLY A 39 -1.76 5.88 3.42
CA GLY A 39 -1.21 6.92 2.59
C GLY A 39 -2.14 8.10 2.57
N ARG A 40 -1.83 9.06 1.72
CA ARG A 40 -2.65 10.26 1.61
C ARG A 40 -2.50 10.85 0.22
N LYS A 41 -3.45 11.65 -0.15
CA LYS A 41 -3.42 12.32 -1.44
C LYS A 41 -2.87 13.72 -1.26
N VAL A 42 -1.84 14.03 -2.02
CA VAL A 42 -1.19 15.32 -1.95
C VAL A 42 -1.04 15.86 -3.37
N GLY A 43 -1.64 17.00 -3.62
CA GLY A 43 -1.48 17.64 -4.91
C GLY A 43 -1.88 16.79 -6.09
N GLY A 44 -2.93 16.02 -5.94
CA GLY A 44 -3.44 15.24 -7.04
C GLY A 44 -2.80 13.88 -7.21
N ARG A 45 -1.86 13.52 -6.37
CA ARG A 45 -1.24 12.21 -6.45
C ARG A 45 -1.23 11.55 -5.08
N TRP A 46 -1.29 10.23 -5.08
CA TRP A 46 -1.29 9.48 -3.84
C TRP A 46 0.13 9.16 -3.40
N ILE A 47 0.34 9.29 -2.10
CA ILE A 47 1.61 8.94 -1.46
C ILE A 47 1.31 7.84 -0.48
N VAL A 48 2.05 6.74 -0.57
CA VAL A 48 1.86 5.60 0.31
C VAL A 48 3.00 5.56 1.31
N TYR A 49 2.67 5.42 2.58
CA TYR A 49 3.67 5.30 3.63
C TYR A 49 4.22 3.88 3.58
N ARG A 50 5.45 3.78 3.14
CA ARG A 50 6.05 2.49 2.88
C ARG A 50 6.01 1.55 4.09
N GLU A 51 6.43 2.04 5.24
CA GLU A 51 6.48 1.19 6.43
C GLU A 51 5.11 0.73 6.86
N LYS A 52 4.16 1.64 6.88
CA LYS A 52 2.81 1.28 7.25
C LYS A 52 2.22 0.27 6.27
N PHE A 53 2.50 0.48 5.00
CA PHE A 53 1.97 -0.40 3.97
C PHE A 53 2.56 -1.80 4.10
N MET A 54 3.87 -1.87 4.31
CA MET A 54 4.54 -3.15 4.47
C MET A 54 3.99 -3.91 5.67
N LYS A 55 3.80 -3.19 6.77
CA LYS A 55 3.26 -3.82 7.97
C LYS A 55 1.84 -4.30 7.74
N PHE A 56 1.06 -3.52 6.99
CA PHE A 56 -0.29 -3.92 6.66
C PHE A 56 -0.29 -5.21 5.86
N LEU A 57 0.62 -5.33 4.91
CA LEU A 57 0.68 -6.53 4.10
C LEU A 57 1.07 -7.75 4.92
N GLU A 58 1.96 -7.56 5.88
CA GLU A 58 2.40 -8.67 6.70
C GLU A 58 1.34 -9.12 7.68
N GLU A 59 0.59 -8.19 8.24
CA GLU A 59 -0.37 -8.51 9.29
C GLU A 59 -1.80 -8.36 8.82
N GLY A 60 -2.11 -7.18 8.31
CA GLY A 60 -3.49 -6.84 8.01
C GLY A 60 -4.07 -7.60 6.86
N ALA A 61 -3.30 -7.72 5.79
CA ALA A 61 -3.83 -8.35 4.59
C ALA A 61 -4.16 -9.81 4.84
N GLN A 62 -3.40 -10.43 5.71
CA GLN A 62 -3.64 -11.84 6.02
C GLN A 62 -4.74 -12.00 7.05
N GLY A 63 -4.72 -11.12 8.02
CA GLY A 63 -5.65 -11.25 9.12
C GLY A 63 -7.01 -10.64 8.88
N VAL A 64 -7.19 -9.98 7.78
CA VAL A 64 -8.46 -9.34 7.47
C VAL A 64 -9.53 -10.38 7.27
N LYS A 65 -10.60 -10.17 7.94
CA LYS A 65 -11.72 -11.09 7.82
C LYS A 65 -12.86 -10.43 7.10
#